data_009df882ddb773a8bc982d22a8330ed7
#
_entry.id   009df882ddb773a8bc982d22a8330ed7
#
_cell.length_a   1.000
_cell.length_b   1.000
_cell.length_c   1.000
_cell.angle_alpha   90.00
_cell.angle_beta   90.00
_cell.angle_gamma   90.00
#
_symmetry.space_group_name_H-M   'P 1'
#
loop_
_entity.id
_entity.type
_entity.pdbx_description
1 polymer ?
#
loop_
_entity_poly.entity_id
_entity_poly.type
_entity_poly.pdbx_seq_one_letter_code
_entity_poly.pdbx_strand_id
1 'polypeptide(L)'
;MHSLYLGFSGEALIGTGFIRWLGPRPEAALARYPNTPEIFRVGIDPEFQSRGIGTGLIRLLEAEAGSRGYSSVGLGVSHANVRARKLYLRLGYEETDIRDYVDEYQYTNEAGQVMTAQDRCCFMLKR
;
A
#
# COMPACT_ATOMS: atom_id res chain seq x y z
N MET A 1 -3.82 -11.33 -9.51
CA MET A 1 -4.95 -10.43 -9.77
C MET A 1 -4.95 -9.28 -8.77
N HIS A 2 -5.25 -8.09 -9.21
CA HIS A 2 -5.35 -6.92 -8.34
C HIS A 2 -6.50 -6.02 -8.78
N SER A 3 -6.95 -5.17 -7.84
CA SER A 3 -7.99 -4.16 -8.11
C SER A 3 -7.42 -2.77 -7.86
N LEU A 4 -7.84 -1.82 -8.68
CA LEU A 4 -7.52 -0.41 -8.55
C LEU A 4 -8.75 0.31 -8.00
N TYR A 5 -8.51 1.17 -7.01
CA TYR A 5 -9.55 2.03 -6.43
C TYR A 5 -9.16 3.49 -6.63
N LEU A 6 -10.13 4.29 -7.04
CA LEU A 6 -9.94 5.70 -7.35
C LEU A 6 -10.76 6.55 -6.39
N GLY A 7 -10.14 7.61 -5.87
CA GLY A 7 -10.82 8.60 -5.05
C GLY A 7 -11.04 9.88 -5.83
N PHE A 8 -12.25 10.43 -5.74
CA PHE A 8 -12.60 11.66 -6.44
C PHE A 8 -13.14 12.72 -5.49
N SER A 9 -12.92 13.98 -5.84
CA SER A 9 -13.64 15.12 -5.29
C SER A 9 -14.31 15.81 -6.48
N GLY A 10 -15.64 15.64 -6.62
CA GLY A 10 -16.32 16.01 -7.84
C GLY A 10 -15.78 15.21 -9.02
N GLU A 11 -15.27 15.88 -10.05
CA GLU A 11 -14.66 15.25 -11.22
C GLU A 11 -13.13 15.12 -11.11
N ALA A 12 -12.53 15.66 -10.06
CA ALA A 12 -11.08 15.63 -9.88
C ALA A 12 -10.63 14.32 -9.21
N LEU A 13 -9.67 13.63 -9.81
CA LEU A 13 -9.03 12.46 -9.22
C LEU A 13 -8.08 12.93 -8.12
N ILE A 14 -8.31 12.52 -6.88
CA ILE A 14 -7.54 12.96 -5.72
C ILE A 14 -6.69 11.86 -5.07
N GLY A 15 -6.96 10.61 -5.39
CA GLY A 15 -6.19 9.53 -4.82
C GLY A 15 -6.40 8.20 -5.54
N THR A 16 -5.42 7.33 -5.38
CA THR A 16 -5.46 5.96 -5.94
C THR A 16 -4.93 4.97 -4.91
N GLY A 17 -5.37 3.74 -5.02
CA GLY A 17 -4.85 2.64 -4.23
C GLY A 17 -5.11 1.32 -4.92
N PHE A 18 -4.21 0.37 -4.73
CA PHE A 18 -4.33 -0.97 -5.29
C PHE A 18 -4.42 -2.00 -4.19
N ILE A 19 -5.07 -3.10 -4.49
CA ILE A 19 -5.05 -4.28 -3.64
C ILE A 19 -4.75 -5.51 -4.50
N ARG A 20 -3.78 -6.30 -4.07
CA ARG A 20 -3.39 -7.55 -4.73
C ARG A 20 -3.99 -8.72 -3.97
N TRP A 21 -4.93 -9.41 -4.63
CA TRP A 21 -5.73 -10.45 -3.97
C TRP A 21 -4.99 -11.77 -3.79
N LEU A 22 -4.00 -12.05 -4.63
CA LEU A 22 -3.28 -13.33 -4.61
C LEU A 22 -2.21 -13.42 -3.53
N GLY A 23 -2.06 -12.39 -2.70
CA GLY A 23 -1.11 -12.34 -1.62
C GLY A 23 -0.02 -11.29 -1.84
N PRO A 24 0.90 -11.16 -0.89
CA PRO A 24 1.96 -10.17 -0.98
C PRO A 24 2.92 -10.43 -2.14
N ARG A 25 3.41 -9.36 -2.74
CA ARG A 25 4.40 -9.43 -3.81
C ARG A 25 5.78 -9.90 -3.32
N PRO A 26 6.31 -9.43 -2.18
CA PRO A 26 7.60 -9.92 -1.71
C PRO A 26 7.55 -11.42 -1.41
N GLU A 27 8.55 -12.16 -1.91
CA GLU A 27 8.59 -13.62 -1.77
C GLU A 27 8.47 -14.09 -0.31
N ALA A 28 9.23 -13.46 0.58
CA ALA A 28 9.21 -13.81 1.99
C ALA A 28 7.85 -13.57 2.63
N ALA A 29 7.18 -12.48 2.24
CA ALA A 29 5.85 -12.16 2.73
C ALA A 29 4.81 -13.12 2.15
N LEU A 30 4.91 -13.47 0.88
CA LEU A 30 4.00 -14.44 0.25
C LEU A 30 4.12 -15.82 0.90
N ALA A 31 5.34 -16.25 1.18
CA ALA A 31 5.57 -17.54 1.85
C ALA A 31 4.96 -17.58 3.25
N ARG A 32 5.01 -16.46 3.98
CA ARG A 32 4.55 -16.35 5.36
C ARG A 32 3.05 -16.07 5.46
N TYR A 33 2.52 -15.25 4.55
CA TYR A 33 1.14 -14.77 4.59
C TYR A 33 0.44 -14.97 3.23
N PRO A 34 0.32 -16.22 2.75
CA PRO A 34 -0.17 -16.47 1.38
C PRO A 34 -1.63 -16.08 1.16
N ASN A 35 -2.41 -15.96 2.24
CA ASN A 35 -3.85 -15.63 2.16
C ASN A 35 -4.14 -14.18 2.59
N THR A 36 -3.13 -13.34 2.63
CA THR A 36 -3.25 -11.95 3.02
C THR A 36 -3.14 -11.06 1.78
N PRO A 37 -4.20 -10.35 1.37
CA PRO A 37 -4.09 -9.41 0.26
C PRO A 37 -3.17 -8.24 0.62
N GLU A 38 -2.46 -7.73 -0.37
CA GLU A 38 -1.53 -6.62 -0.19
C GLU A 38 -2.09 -5.33 -0.75
N ILE A 39 -2.16 -4.30 0.10
CA ILE A 39 -2.45 -2.93 -0.30
C ILE A 39 -1.14 -2.31 -0.78
N PHE A 40 -1.15 -1.69 -1.94
CA PHE A 40 0.05 -1.06 -2.49
C PHE A 40 -0.28 0.17 -3.33
N ARG A 41 0.74 1.01 -3.54
CA ARG A 41 0.65 2.24 -4.33
C ARG A 41 -0.52 3.14 -3.93
N VAL A 42 -0.68 3.34 -2.64
CA VAL A 42 -1.64 4.31 -2.13
C VAL A 42 -1.02 5.70 -2.29
N GLY A 43 -1.66 6.53 -3.08
CA GLY A 43 -1.19 7.88 -3.36
C GLY A 43 -2.33 8.89 -3.30
N ILE A 44 -2.05 10.04 -2.74
CA ILE A 44 -3.00 11.16 -2.66
C ILE A 44 -2.36 12.36 -3.36
N ASP A 45 -3.16 13.04 -4.19
CA ASP A 45 -2.73 14.27 -4.83
C ASP A 45 -2.20 15.25 -3.79
N PRO A 46 -1.04 15.90 -4.00
CA PRO A 46 -0.44 16.79 -3.00
C PRO A 46 -1.37 17.88 -2.48
N GLU A 47 -2.29 18.40 -3.28
CA GLU A 47 -3.26 19.39 -2.85
C GLU A 47 -4.23 18.87 -1.80
N PHE A 48 -4.43 17.55 -1.74
CA PHE A 48 -5.39 16.90 -0.87
C PHE A 48 -4.75 16.10 0.26
N GLN A 49 -3.43 16.13 0.38
CA GLN A 49 -2.74 15.45 1.47
C GLN A 49 -3.04 16.10 2.82
N SER A 50 -2.89 15.32 3.90
CA SER A 50 -3.12 15.75 5.28
C SER A 50 -4.58 16.12 5.61
N ARG A 51 -5.52 15.64 4.83
CA ARG A 51 -6.97 15.83 5.04
C ARG A 51 -7.70 14.55 5.43
N GLY A 52 -6.96 13.49 5.77
CA GLY A 52 -7.56 12.21 6.13
C GLY A 52 -8.01 11.36 4.94
N ILE A 53 -7.75 11.78 3.70
CA ILE A 53 -8.18 11.06 2.50
C ILE A 53 -7.45 9.74 2.36
N GLY A 54 -6.14 9.73 2.64
CA GLY A 54 -5.33 8.51 2.61
C GLY A 54 -5.83 7.49 3.62
N THR A 55 -6.15 7.92 4.82
CA THR A 55 -6.77 7.07 5.85
C THR A 55 -8.10 6.51 5.36
N GLY A 56 -8.96 7.34 4.77
CA GLY A 56 -10.24 6.92 4.24
C GLY A 56 -10.11 5.88 3.13
N LEU A 57 -9.14 6.07 2.23
CA LEU A 57 -8.88 5.14 1.15
C LEU A 57 -8.38 3.79 1.68
N ILE A 58 -7.46 3.78 2.64
CA ILE A 58 -6.97 2.55 3.26
C ILE A 58 -8.11 1.82 3.96
N ARG A 59 -8.96 2.51 4.70
CA ARG A 59 -10.12 1.91 5.35
C ARG A 59 -11.10 1.31 4.36
N LEU A 60 -11.28 1.95 3.20
CA LEU A 60 -12.10 1.41 2.11
C LEU A 60 -11.51 0.10 1.58
N LEU A 61 -10.19 0.06 1.36
CA LEU A 61 -9.51 -1.14 0.90
C LEU A 61 -9.60 -2.28 1.93
N GLU A 62 -9.46 -1.96 3.21
CA GLU A 62 -9.63 -2.91 4.30
C GLU A 62 -11.06 -3.47 4.32
N ALA A 63 -12.06 -2.62 4.18
CA ALA A 63 -13.46 -3.03 4.16
C ALA A 63 -13.75 -3.94 2.98
N GLU A 64 -13.18 -3.63 1.81
CA GLU A 64 -13.34 -4.47 0.62
C GLU A 64 -12.71 -5.85 0.83
N ALA A 65 -11.53 -5.92 1.42
CA ALA A 65 -10.90 -7.19 1.77
C ALA A 65 -11.76 -7.99 2.75
N GLY A 66 -12.28 -7.34 3.77
CA GLY A 66 -13.18 -7.98 4.74
C GLY A 66 -14.45 -8.51 4.10
N SER A 67 -15.05 -7.77 3.16
CA SER A 67 -16.26 -8.19 2.45
C SER A 67 -16.03 -9.43 1.58
N ARG A 68 -14.79 -9.67 1.15
CA ARG A 68 -14.39 -10.85 0.40
C ARG A 68 -13.96 -12.02 1.29
N GLY A 69 -14.07 -11.88 2.61
CA GLY A 69 -13.76 -12.93 3.56
C GLY A 69 -12.33 -13.02 4.01
N TYR A 70 -11.48 -12.05 3.67
CA TYR A 70 -10.10 -12.01 4.17
C TYR A 70 -10.08 -11.52 5.61
N SER A 71 -9.27 -12.16 6.44
CA SER A 71 -9.13 -11.83 7.87
C SER A 71 -7.96 -10.92 8.17
N SER A 72 -7.14 -10.60 7.16
CA SER A 72 -5.98 -9.75 7.31
C SER A 72 -5.67 -9.02 6.02
N VAL A 73 -4.97 -7.90 6.14
CA VAL A 73 -4.39 -7.17 5.01
C VAL A 73 -2.95 -6.81 5.35
N GLY A 74 -2.11 -6.73 4.33
CA GLY A 74 -0.71 -6.38 4.50
C GLY A 74 -0.29 -5.26 3.58
N LEU A 75 0.82 -4.64 3.89
CA LEU A 75 1.43 -3.62 3.03
C LEU A 75 2.92 -3.51 3.30
N GLY A 76 3.64 -3.06 2.29
CA GLY A 76 5.04 -2.71 2.42
C GLY A 76 5.21 -1.21 2.63
N VAL A 77 6.14 -0.83 3.47
CA VAL A 77 6.47 0.57 3.67
C VAL A 77 7.98 0.76 3.59
N SER A 78 8.41 1.77 2.84
CA SER A 78 9.82 2.11 2.71
C SER A 78 10.40 2.55 4.07
N HIS A 79 11.60 2.09 4.39
CA HIS A 79 12.31 2.53 5.60
C HIS A 79 12.52 4.05 5.61
N ALA A 80 12.61 4.68 4.44
CA ALA A 80 12.76 6.12 4.32
C ALA A 80 11.46 6.89 4.58
N ASN A 81 10.31 6.22 4.53
CA ASN A 81 9.00 6.86 4.68
C ASN A 81 8.49 6.73 6.11
N VAL A 82 9.12 7.47 7.01
CA VAL A 82 8.78 7.46 8.44
C VAL A 82 7.34 7.91 8.70
N ARG A 83 6.87 8.88 7.91
CA ARG A 83 5.51 9.41 8.04
C ARG A 83 4.45 8.35 7.74
N ALA A 84 4.63 7.61 6.65
CA ALA A 84 3.72 6.53 6.29
C ALA A 84 3.73 5.42 7.33
N ARG A 85 4.92 5.04 7.82
CA ARG A 85 5.05 4.02 8.86
C ARG A 85 4.26 4.41 10.12
N LYS A 86 4.39 5.65 10.57
CA LYS A 86 3.63 6.15 11.72
C LYS A 86 2.12 6.12 11.47
N LEU A 87 1.70 6.48 10.28
CA LEU A 87 0.28 6.41 9.89
C LEU A 87 -0.24 4.97 10.00
N TYR A 88 0.47 4.01 9.42
CA TYR A 88 0.04 2.62 9.44
C TYR A 88 0.00 2.05 10.86
N LEU A 89 0.97 2.41 11.71
CA LEU A 89 0.94 2.02 13.12
C LEU A 89 -0.33 2.56 13.81
N ARG A 90 -0.69 3.81 13.54
CA ARG A 90 -1.94 4.39 14.10
C ARG A 90 -3.19 3.69 13.59
N LEU A 91 -3.16 3.19 12.36
CA LEU A 91 -4.29 2.48 11.77
C LEU A 91 -4.41 1.02 12.23
N GLY A 92 -3.47 0.56 13.04
CA GLY A 92 -3.50 -0.77 13.61
C GLY A 92 -2.62 -1.80 12.91
N TYR A 93 -1.79 -1.38 11.97
CA TYR A 93 -0.81 -2.27 11.35
C TYR A 93 0.34 -2.54 12.31
N GLU A 94 0.81 -3.78 12.33
CA GLU A 94 1.94 -4.20 13.14
C GLU A 94 3.10 -4.58 12.24
N GLU A 95 4.32 -4.30 12.69
CA GLU A 95 5.51 -4.76 12.01
C GLU A 95 5.64 -6.28 12.12
N THR A 96 6.03 -6.91 11.03
CA THR A 96 6.31 -8.34 11.00
C THR A 96 7.81 -8.59 11.11
N ASP A 97 8.22 -9.87 11.12
CA ASP A 97 9.63 -10.24 11.05
C ASP A 97 10.24 -10.07 9.65
N ILE A 98 9.42 -9.69 8.66
CA ILE A 98 9.89 -9.32 7.32
C ILE A 98 10.18 -7.83 7.32
N ARG A 99 11.35 -7.48 7.90
CA ARG A 99 11.69 -6.08 8.24
C ARG A 99 12.55 -5.38 7.20
N ASP A 100 13.10 -6.13 6.27
CA ASP A 100 14.07 -5.59 5.34
C ASP A 100 14.08 -6.39 4.04
N TYR A 101 13.35 -5.91 3.06
CA TYR A 101 13.37 -6.46 1.73
C TYR A 101 13.49 -5.33 0.71
N VAL A 102 13.96 -5.67 -0.49
CA VAL A 102 14.09 -4.71 -1.57
C VAL A 102 12.83 -4.76 -2.45
N ASP A 103 12.20 -3.60 -2.61
CA ASP A 103 11.13 -3.42 -3.59
C ASP A 103 11.69 -2.68 -4.79
N GLU A 104 11.66 -3.33 -5.94
CA GLU A 104 12.10 -2.74 -7.19
C GLU A 104 10.88 -2.30 -8.00
N TYR A 105 10.89 -1.06 -8.48
CA TYR A 105 9.79 -0.50 -9.24
C TYR A 105 10.29 0.40 -10.36
N GLN A 106 9.43 0.61 -11.35
CA GLN A 106 9.70 1.50 -12.46
C GLN A 106 8.84 2.76 -12.35
N TYR A 107 9.41 3.86 -12.79
CA TYR A 107 8.70 5.12 -12.89
C TYR A 107 9.18 5.88 -14.13
N THR A 108 8.37 6.84 -14.57
CA THR A 108 8.73 7.71 -15.69
C THR A 108 9.17 9.06 -15.12
N ASN A 109 10.38 9.49 -15.48
CA ASN A 109 10.91 10.77 -15.03
C ASN A 109 10.34 11.95 -15.87
N GLU A 110 10.75 13.16 -15.53
CA GLU A 110 10.28 14.38 -16.22
C GLU A 110 10.65 14.41 -17.70
N ALA A 111 11.73 13.74 -18.09
CA ALA A 111 12.15 13.64 -19.49
C ALA A 111 11.40 12.54 -20.27
N GLY A 112 10.46 11.84 -19.65
CA GLY A 112 9.70 10.75 -20.27
C GLY A 112 10.45 9.44 -20.34
N GLN A 113 11.59 9.32 -19.65
CA GLN A 113 12.38 8.09 -19.61
C GLN A 113 11.87 7.13 -18.53
N VAL A 114 11.83 5.85 -18.84
CA VAL A 114 11.52 4.80 -17.87
C VAL A 114 12.76 4.53 -17.02
N MET A 115 12.60 4.72 -15.71
CA MET A 115 13.66 4.55 -14.73
C MET A 115 13.32 3.40 -13.80
N THR A 116 14.34 2.74 -13.28
CA THR A 116 14.18 1.70 -12.25
C THR A 116 14.72 2.23 -10.92
N ALA A 117 13.97 2.03 -9.87
CA ALA A 117 14.37 2.40 -8.51
C ALA A 117 14.18 1.23 -7.56
N GLN A 118 14.91 1.26 -6.46
CA GLN A 118 14.82 0.26 -5.40
C GLN A 118 14.61 0.96 -4.07
N ASP A 119 13.71 0.41 -3.26
CA ASP A 119 13.49 0.83 -1.88
C ASP A 119 13.70 -0.35 -0.94
N ARG A 120 14.28 -0.08 0.20
CA ARG A 120 14.29 -1.05 1.30
C ARG A 120 13.03 -0.85 2.13
N CYS A 121 12.30 -1.93 2.33
CA CYS A 121 10.97 -1.89 2.92
C CYS A 121 10.83 -2.88 4.06
N CYS A 122 9.85 -2.63 4.93
CA CYS A 122 9.35 -3.63 5.85
C CYS A 122 7.91 -3.97 5.52
N PHE A 123 7.50 -5.20 5.82
CA PHE A 123 6.13 -5.65 5.61
C PHE A 123 5.34 -5.52 6.90
N MET A 124 4.19 -4.88 6.84
CA MET A 124 3.30 -4.66 7.97
C MET A 124 1.98 -5.39 7.75
N LEU A 125 1.35 -5.79 8.83
CA LEU A 125 0.15 -6.62 8.82
C LEU A 125 -0.91 -6.06 9.76
N LYS A 126 -2.15 -6.08 9.29
CA LYS A 126 -3.33 -5.79 10.13
C LYS A 126 -4.31 -6.96 10.07
N ARG A 127 -4.68 -7.43 11.21
CA ARG A 127 -5.69 -8.48 11.38
C ARG A 127 -7.04 -7.91 11.78
#